data_cfa3648b882c8b10e5b608624b9a931f
#
_entry.id   cfa3648b882c8b10e5b608624b9a931f
#
_cell.length_a   1.000
_cell.length_b   1.000
_cell.length_c   1.000
_cell.angle_alpha   90.00
_cell.angle_beta   90.00
_cell.angle_gamma   90.00
#
_symmetry.space_group_name_H-M   'P 1'
#
loop_
_entity.id
_entity.type
_entity.pdbx_description
1 polymer ?
#
loop_
_entity_poly.entity_id
_entity_poly.type
_entity_poly.pdbx_seq_one_letter_code
_entity_poly.pdbx_strand_id
1 'polypeptide(L)'
;TRDDVIATYAGLRPLLQPVTGSDGGSTKISREHTVTEVAPGLTAVAGGKWTTYRAMAEDVVDFVVRETHPTRPSLTERIPVLGGLGYSEIEAEADRIAADYGLDEARVDRLLFRYGTVLRHVLDLIDADPSLSVPLAEAPRYLRAEIVHAARAEGVVHLDDVIERRTRLSTEVRDRGVAAAEEIASLVAPELGWDEERIAGEIRAYKNLVAARLRGETAHDDVTAAAALAAADAAPTH
;
A
#
# COMPACT_ATOMS: atom_id res chain seq x y z
N THR A 1 9.86 -6.44 25.25
CA THR A 1 11.32 -6.25 24.99
C THR A 1 11.51 -5.83 23.55
N ARG A 2 12.72 -5.40 23.17
CA ARG A 2 13.06 -5.11 21.77
C ARG A 2 12.87 -6.33 20.86
N ASP A 3 13.08 -7.51 21.41
CA ASP A 3 12.94 -8.77 20.66
C ASP A 3 11.49 -9.10 20.29
N ASP A 4 10.51 -8.47 20.94
CA ASP A 4 9.09 -8.62 20.62
C ASP A 4 8.68 -7.74 19.43
N VAL A 5 9.49 -6.74 19.06
CA VAL A 5 9.25 -5.84 17.93
C VAL A 5 9.58 -6.57 16.62
N ILE A 6 8.60 -6.75 15.76
CA ILE A 6 8.78 -7.37 14.43
C ILE A 6 9.30 -6.33 13.44
N ALA A 7 8.69 -5.15 13.42
CA ALA A 7 9.03 -4.07 12.50
C ALA A 7 8.73 -2.70 13.11
N THR A 8 9.38 -1.68 12.56
CA THR A 8 9.11 -0.27 12.84
C THR A 8 8.90 0.47 11.53
N TYR A 9 8.12 1.55 11.59
CA TYR A 9 7.99 2.47 10.49
C TYR A 9 7.89 3.91 11.01
N ALA A 10 8.30 4.86 10.18
CA ALA A 10 8.14 6.27 10.43
C ALA A 10 7.72 6.98 9.15
N GLY A 11 6.99 8.08 9.28
CA GLY A 11 6.56 8.89 8.16
C GLY A 11 6.63 10.37 8.51
N LEU A 12 7.02 11.20 7.55
CA LEU A 12 7.00 12.65 7.68
C LEU A 12 5.60 13.18 7.35
N ARG A 13 5.12 14.09 8.19
CA ARG A 13 3.85 14.78 7.95
C ARG A 13 4.12 16.10 7.25
N PRO A 14 3.57 16.37 6.06
CA PRO A 14 3.66 17.68 5.43
C PRO A 14 2.80 18.66 6.24
N LEU A 15 3.45 19.67 6.82
CA LEU A 15 2.80 20.73 7.56
C LEU A 15 2.94 22.04 6.78
N LEU A 16 1.86 22.83 6.74
CA LEU A 16 1.88 24.16 6.12
C LEU A 16 2.41 25.17 7.13
N GLN A 17 3.48 25.85 6.77
CA GLN A 17 4.01 26.97 7.55
C GLN A 17 3.47 28.27 6.95
N PRO A 18 2.82 29.12 7.75
CA PRO A 18 2.42 30.45 7.29
C PRO A 18 3.64 31.26 6.84
N VAL A 19 3.51 31.99 5.74
CA VAL A 19 4.59 32.84 5.16
C VAL A 19 5.00 33.97 6.11
N THR A 20 4.13 34.34 7.05
CA THR A 20 4.43 35.37 8.07
C THR A 20 5.10 34.72 9.27
N GLY A 21 6.42 34.94 9.37
CA GLY A 21 7.28 34.40 10.41
C GLY A 21 6.79 34.67 11.82
N SER A 22 6.23 33.68 12.46
CA SER A 22 6.16 33.59 13.89
C SER A 22 6.94 32.35 14.32
N ASP A 23 7.94 32.53 15.14
CA ASP A 23 8.72 31.50 15.85
C ASP A 23 7.82 30.67 16.79
N GLY A 24 6.85 29.99 16.23
CA GLY A 24 5.95 29.14 16.98
C GLY A 24 6.28 27.67 16.72
N GLY A 25 6.62 26.94 17.77
CA GLY A 25 6.95 25.51 17.69
C GLY A 25 5.90 24.71 16.90
N SER A 26 6.27 23.54 16.43
CA SER A 26 5.54 22.65 15.51
C SER A 26 4.06 22.37 15.89
N THR A 27 3.66 22.61 17.12
CA THR A 27 2.30 22.46 17.63
C THR A 27 1.33 23.54 17.18
N LYS A 28 1.81 24.69 16.67
CA LYS A 28 1.00 25.79 16.16
C LYS A 28 0.83 25.79 14.64
N ILE A 29 1.46 24.86 13.93
CA ILE A 29 1.36 24.75 12.47
C ILE A 29 0.00 24.14 12.14
N SER A 30 -0.74 24.74 11.19
CA SER A 30 -2.07 24.27 10.76
C SER A 30 -1.96 22.86 10.18
N ARG A 31 -2.93 22.02 10.56
CA ARG A 31 -3.16 20.69 9.99
C ARG A 31 -4.31 20.67 9.01
N GLU A 32 -4.88 21.83 8.70
CA GLU A 32 -5.87 21.99 7.65
C GLU A 32 -5.18 21.93 6.29
N HIS A 33 -5.90 21.49 5.28
CA HIS A 33 -5.40 21.56 3.92
C HIS A 33 -5.64 22.95 3.33
N THR A 34 -4.86 23.29 2.34
CA THR A 34 -5.01 24.53 1.57
C THR A 34 -4.97 24.18 0.08
N VAL A 35 -5.90 24.74 -0.67
CA VAL A 35 -5.96 24.65 -2.13
C VAL A 35 -5.63 26.02 -2.70
N THR A 36 -4.68 26.09 -3.63
CA THR A 36 -4.29 27.35 -4.25
C THR A 36 -3.83 27.16 -5.68
N GLU A 37 -4.01 28.18 -6.50
CA GLU A 37 -3.43 28.25 -7.84
C GLU A 37 -2.01 28.80 -7.71
N VAL A 38 -1.01 27.98 -8.05
CA VAL A 38 0.42 28.35 -7.95
C VAL A 38 0.99 28.92 -9.25
N ALA A 39 0.32 28.63 -10.37
CA ALA A 39 0.55 29.22 -11.67
C ALA A 39 -0.73 29.09 -12.51
N PRO A 40 -0.93 29.86 -13.59
CA PRO A 40 -2.11 29.75 -14.42
C PRO A 40 -2.37 28.32 -14.87
N GLY A 41 -3.54 27.75 -14.48
CA GLY A 41 -3.95 26.39 -14.77
C GLY A 41 -3.26 25.31 -13.94
N LEU A 42 -2.45 25.65 -12.93
CA LEU A 42 -1.80 24.72 -12.01
C LEU A 42 -2.28 24.93 -10.59
N THR A 43 -3.11 24.03 -10.10
CA THR A 43 -3.62 24.04 -8.73
C THR A 43 -2.79 23.10 -7.87
N ALA A 44 -2.42 23.56 -6.67
CA ALA A 44 -1.74 22.74 -5.66
C ALA A 44 -2.63 22.57 -4.44
N VAL A 45 -2.54 21.40 -3.81
CA VAL A 45 -3.10 21.12 -2.49
C VAL A 45 -1.99 20.63 -1.56
N ALA A 46 -1.98 21.15 -0.34
CA ALA A 46 -1.00 20.77 0.68
C ALA A 46 -1.64 20.76 2.07
N GLY A 47 -1.01 20.03 3.01
CA GLY A 47 -1.53 19.83 4.36
C GLY A 47 -2.62 18.77 4.45
N GLY A 48 -3.49 18.88 5.45
CA GLY A 48 -4.58 17.94 5.67
C GLY A 48 -4.17 16.62 6.33
N LYS A 49 -5.06 15.64 6.27
CA LYS A 49 -4.89 14.30 6.84
C LYS A 49 -5.42 13.25 5.88
N TRP A 50 -4.87 12.06 5.95
CA TRP A 50 -5.40 10.93 5.19
C TRP A 50 -6.89 10.67 5.45
N THR A 51 -7.34 10.81 6.69
CA THR A 51 -8.74 10.60 7.07
C THR A 51 -9.72 11.62 6.48
N THR A 52 -9.24 12.76 5.96
CA THR A 52 -10.06 13.80 5.33
C THR A 52 -9.89 13.85 3.81
N TYR A 53 -9.28 12.81 3.21
CA TYR A 53 -8.94 12.77 1.77
C TYR A 53 -10.13 13.08 0.85
N ARG A 54 -11.33 12.59 1.18
CA ARG A 54 -12.55 12.82 0.38
C ARG A 54 -12.92 14.31 0.35
N ALA A 55 -12.97 14.94 1.53
CA ALA A 55 -13.28 16.38 1.62
C ALA A 55 -12.19 17.22 0.94
N MET A 56 -10.92 16.85 1.11
CA MET A 56 -9.82 17.50 0.39
C MET A 56 -9.98 17.41 -1.13
N ALA A 57 -10.36 16.23 -1.64
CA ALA A 57 -10.58 16.04 -3.07
C ALA A 57 -11.78 16.85 -3.58
N GLU A 58 -12.86 16.94 -2.80
CA GLU A 58 -14.02 17.79 -3.10
C GLU A 58 -13.61 19.25 -3.23
N ASP A 59 -12.91 19.78 -2.22
CA ASP A 59 -12.46 21.18 -2.22
C ASP A 59 -11.51 21.49 -3.39
N VAL A 60 -10.63 20.56 -3.76
CA VAL A 60 -9.73 20.72 -4.92
C VAL A 60 -10.52 20.75 -6.22
N VAL A 61 -11.45 19.83 -6.42
CA VAL A 61 -12.27 19.78 -7.64
C VAL A 61 -13.12 21.03 -7.74
N ASP A 62 -13.80 21.44 -6.68
CA ASP A 62 -14.64 22.65 -6.65
C ASP A 62 -13.80 23.89 -6.97
N PHE A 63 -12.59 23.98 -6.42
CA PHE A 63 -11.66 25.07 -6.72
C PHE A 63 -11.27 25.12 -8.20
N VAL A 64 -10.95 23.98 -8.80
CA VAL A 64 -10.52 23.90 -10.21
C VAL A 64 -11.64 24.24 -11.17
N VAL A 65 -12.86 23.77 -10.90
CA VAL A 65 -14.01 23.96 -11.83
C VAL A 65 -14.80 25.23 -11.57
N ARG A 66 -14.47 26.02 -10.56
CA ARG A 66 -15.25 27.19 -10.10
C ARG A 66 -15.63 28.19 -11.21
N GLU A 67 -14.80 28.33 -12.24
CA GLU A 67 -15.02 29.29 -13.33
C GLU A 67 -15.64 28.64 -14.58
N THR A 68 -15.54 27.33 -14.72
CA THR A 68 -15.95 26.61 -15.95
C THR A 68 -17.27 25.88 -15.82
N HIS A 69 -17.64 25.47 -14.61
CA HIS A 69 -18.86 24.72 -14.35
C HIS A 69 -19.56 25.22 -13.08
N PRO A 70 -20.89 25.31 -13.09
CA PRO A 70 -21.61 25.55 -11.83
C PRO A 70 -21.32 24.37 -10.89
N THR A 71 -20.89 24.70 -9.67
CA THR A 71 -20.64 23.72 -8.61
C THR A 71 -21.89 22.89 -8.36
N ARG A 72 -21.80 21.60 -8.60
CA ARG A 72 -22.81 20.63 -8.17
C ARG A 72 -22.30 20.02 -6.88
N PRO A 73 -23.16 19.76 -5.89
CA PRO A 73 -22.74 19.06 -4.68
C PRO A 73 -22.06 17.73 -5.04
N SER A 74 -20.95 17.45 -4.38
CA SER A 74 -20.25 16.17 -4.55
C SER A 74 -21.16 15.00 -4.16
N LEU A 75 -21.08 13.91 -4.90
CA LEU A 75 -21.78 12.66 -4.59
C LEU A 75 -20.88 11.68 -3.82
N THR A 76 -19.60 11.99 -3.66
CA THR A 76 -18.62 11.08 -3.08
C THR A 76 -18.89 10.72 -1.63
N GLU A 77 -19.64 11.54 -0.89
CA GLU A 77 -20.12 11.22 0.46
C GLU A 77 -21.04 9.98 0.48
N ARG A 78 -21.75 9.73 -0.63
CA ARG A 78 -22.75 8.65 -0.76
C ARG A 78 -22.26 7.47 -1.57
N ILE A 79 -21.07 7.58 -2.16
CA ILE A 79 -20.49 6.50 -2.97
C ILE A 79 -19.64 5.62 -2.05
N PRO A 80 -20.01 4.34 -1.86
CA PRO A 80 -19.20 3.40 -1.09
C PRO A 80 -17.80 3.28 -1.69
N VAL A 81 -16.80 3.13 -0.83
CA VAL A 81 -15.45 2.76 -1.29
C VAL A 81 -15.46 1.39 -1.94
N LEU A 82 -14.47 1.12 -2.80
CA LEU A 82 -14.32 -0.17 -3.46
C LEU A 82 -14.31 -1.30 -2.41
N GLY A 83 -15.11 -2.33 -2.64
CA GLY A 83 -15.30 -3.42 -1.70
C GLY A 83 -16.39 -3.20 -0.65
N GLY A 84 -16.95 -1.97 -0.52
CA GLY A 84 -17.96 -1.66 0.48
C GLY A 84 -19.39 -1.98 0.06
N LEU A 85 -19.71 -1.84 -1.23
CA LEU A 85 -21.05 -2.13 -1.73
C LEU A 85 -21.33 -3.63 -1.71
N GLY A 86 -22.39 -4.05 -1.02
CA GLY A 86 -22.73 -5.48 -0.88
C GLY A 86 -21.85 -6.23 0.13
N TYR A 87 -21.20 -5.52 1.06
CA TYR A 87 -20.34 -6.16 2.06
C TYR A 87 -21.11 -7.13 2.96
N SER A 88 -22.29 -6.74 3.46
CA SER A 88 -23.08 -7.59 4.34
C SER A 88 -23.54 -8.89 3.66
N GLU A 89 -23.76 -8.85 2.34
CA GLU A 89 -24.16 -10.02 1.57
C GLU A 89 -23.00 -11.02 1.46
N ILE A 90 -21.79 -10.57 1.13
CA ILE A 90 -20.62 -11.46 1.03
C ILE A 90 -20.14 -11.93 2.41
N GLU A 91 -20.29 -11.10 3.45
CA GLU A 91 -20.01 -11.49 4.83
C GLU A 91 -20.92 -12.64 5.29
N ALA A 92 -22.21 -12.59 4.93
CA ALA A 92 -23.15 -13.68 5.22
C ALA A 92 -22.84 -14.98 4.46
N GLU A 93 -22.01 -14.93 3.42
CA GLU A 93 -21.52 -16.11 2.68
C GLU A 93 -20.20 -16.68 3.24
N ALA A 94 -19.64 -16.13 4.32
CA ALA A 94 -18.30 -16.48 4.81
C ALA A 94 -18.12 -17.99 5.05
N ASP A 95 -19.07 -18.64 5.72
CA ASP A 95 -19.03 -20.09 5.99
C ASP A 95 -19.03 -20.92 4.70
N ARG A 96 -19.83 -20.48 3.71
CA ARG A 96 -19.88 -21.14 2.40
C ARG A 96 -18.56 -20.96 1.66
N ILE A 97 -17.99 -19.77 1.67
CA ILE A 97 -16.68 -19.50 1.06
C ILE A 97 -15.60 -20.38 1.72
N ALA A 98 -15.61 -20.48 3.05
CA ALA A 98 -14.69 -21.33 3.79
C ALA A 98 -14.78 -22.79 3.32
N ALA A 99 -15.99 -23.31 3.20
CA ALA A 99 -16.24 -24.71 2.77
C ALA A 99 -15.87 -24.93 1.29
N ASP A 100 -16.29 -24.05 0.38
CA ASP A 100 -16.12 -24.19 -1.05
C ASP A 100 -14.64 -24.14 -1.46
N TYR A 101 -13.82 -23.30 -0.77
CA TYR A 101 -12.41 -23.08 -1.07
C TYR A 101 -11.44 -23.78 -0.12
N GLY A 102 -11.95 -24.53 0.87
CA GLY A 102 -11.14 -25.25 1.86
C GLY A 102 -10.30 -24.32 2.74
N LEU A 103 -10.82 -23.12 3.00
CA LEU A 103 -10.20 -22.09 3.83
C LEU A 103 -10.71 -22.18 5.28
N ASP A 104 -9.87 -21.84 6.25
CA ASP A 104 -10.32 -21.65 7.63
C ASP A 104 -11.07 -20.32 7.79
N GLU A 105 -11.96 -20.27 8.78
CA GLU A 105 -12.81 -19.11 9.10
C GLU A 105 -11.96 -17.82 9.29
N ALA A 106 -10.90 -17.90 10.08
CA ALA A 106 -10.03 -16.75 10.35
C ALA A 106 -9.39 -16.16 9.07
N ARG A 107 -9.12 -17.03 8.09
CA ARG A 107 -8.61 -16.62 6.79
C ARG A 107 -9.67 -15.92 5.96
N VAL A 108 -10.88 -16.46 5.92
CA VAL A 108 -12.01 -15.81 5.23
C VAL A 108 -12.30 -14.45 5.85
N ASP A 109 -12.35 -14.34 7.17
CA ASP A 109 -12.53 -13.06 7.87
C ASP A 109 -11.45 -12.05 7.51
N ARG A 110 -10.19 -12.48 7.45
CA ARG A 110 -9.09 -11.61 7.04
C ARG A 110 -9.22 -11.16 5.58
N LEU A 111 -9.62 -12.05 4.69
CA LEU A 111 -9.83 -11.73 3.28
C LEU A 111 -10.99 -10.75 3.11
N LEU A 112 -12.12 -10.97 3.81
CA LEU A 112 -13.26 -10.05 3.83
C LEU A 112 -12.87 -8.68 4.38
N PHE A 113 -12.15 -8.64 5.50
CA PHE A 113 -11.67 -7.40 6.09
C PHE A 113 -10.75 -6.61 5.12
N ARG A 114 -9.95 -7.32 4.33
CA ARG A 114 -8.99 -6.70 3.41
C ARG A 114 -9.63 -6.24 2.10
N TYR A 115 -10.47 -7.08 1.51
CA TYR A 115 -10.96 -6.92 0.14
C TYR A 115 -12.43 -6.52 0.07
N GLY A 116 -13.21 -6.75 1.12
CA GLY A 116 -14.66 -6.61 1.03
C GLY A 116 -15.22 -7.44 -0.10
N THR A 117 -16.13 -6.89 -0.90
CA THR A 117 -16.71 -7.59 -2.07
C THR A 117 -15.71 -7.84 -3.20
N VAL A 118 -14.55 -7.16 -3.23
CA VAL A 118 -13.46 -7.46 -4.17
C VAL A 118 -12.85 -8.85 -3.91
N LEU A 119 -13.11 -9.45 -2.74
CA LEU A 119 -12.75 -10.85 -2.47
C LEU A 119 -13.21 -11.78 -3.61
N ARG A 120 -14.35 -11.52 -4.26
CA ARG A 120 -14.82 -12.33 -5.40
C ARG A 120 -13.77 -12.42 -6.51
N HIS A 121 -13.04 -11.33 -6.80
CA HIS A 121 -11.97 -11.36 -7.80
C HIS A 121 -10.78 -12.26 -7.38
N VAL A 122 -10.50 -12.34 -6.06
CA VAL A 122 -9.47 -13.25 -5.55
C VAL A 122 -9.95 -14.71 -5.66
N LEU A 123 -11.23 -14.96 -5.39
CA LEU A 123 -11.82 -16.29 -5.55
C LEU A 123 -11.90 -16.73 -7.01
N ASP A 124 -12.24 -15.83 -7.94
CA ASP A 124 -12.24 -16.09 -9.39
C ASP A 124 -10.84 -16.55 -9.88
N LEU A 125 -9.76 -16.04 -9.28
CA LEU A 125 -8.41 -16.50 -9.58
C LEU A 125 -8.17 -17.93 -9.12
N ILE A 126 -8.69 -18.29 -7.95
CA ILE A 126 -8.61 -19.67 -7.43
C ILE A 126 -9.44 -20.63 -8.28
N ASP A 127 -10.63 -20.20 -8.73
CA ASP A 127 -11.48 -20.99 -9.63
C ASP A 127 -10.78 -21.27 -10.97
N ALA A 128 -10.04 -20.30 -11.49
CA ALA A 128 -9.29 -20.43 -12.73
C ALA A 128 -8.00 -21.29 -12.55
N ASP A 129 -7.35 -21.19 -11.40
CA ASP A 129 -6.16 -21.95 -11.03
C ASP A 129 -6.19 -22.35 -9.55
N PRO A 130 -6.62 -23.57 -9.22
CA PRO A 130 -6.70 -24.05 -7.84
C PRO A 130 -5.37 -24.02 -7.06
N SER A 131 -4.22 -23.98 -7.74
CA SER A 131 -2.91 -23.86 -7.08
C SER A 131 -2.72 -22.52 -6.37
N LEU A 132 -3.53 -21.52 -6.71
CA LEU A 132 -3.51 -20.18 -6.09
C LEU A 132 -4.20 -20.16 -4.72
N SER A 133 -4.97 -21.19 -4.35
CA SER A 133 -5.51 -21.33 -2.99
C SER A 133 -4.44 -21.68 -1.96
N VAL A 134 -3.26 -22.10 -2.40
CA VAL A 134 -2.16 -22.48 -1.52
C VAL A 134 -1.58 -21.21 -0.86
N PRO A 135 -1.35 -21.24 0.48
CA PRO A 135 -0.61 -20.19 1.16
C PRO A 135 0.83 -20.06 0.66
N LEU A 136 1.40 -18.87 0.74
CA LEU A 136 2.84 -18.68 0.54
C LEU A 136 3.63 -19.50 1.57
N ALA A 137 4.69 -20.15 1.12
CA ALA A 137 5.49 -21.06 1.97
C ALA A 137 6.07 -20.34 3.20
N GLU A 138 6.67 -19.16 2.99
CA GLU A 138 7.34 -18.39 4.04
C GLU A 138 6.45 -17.29 4.64
N ALA A 139 5.19 -17.19 4.17
CA ALA A 139 4.22 -16.23 4.67
C ALA A 139 2.79 -16.80 4.62
N PRO A 140 2.50 -17.86 5.39
CA PRO A 140 1.28 -18.68 5.24
C PRO A 140 -0.02 -17.93 5.58
N ARG A 141 0.08 -16.72 6.04
CA ARG A 141 -1.09 -15.83 6.22
C ARG A 141 -1.68 -15.39 4.88
N TYR A 142 -0.86 -15.33 3.83
CA TYR A 142 -1.25 -14.86 2.49
C TYR A 142 -1.41 -16.02 1.53
N LEU A 143 -2.46 -15.97 0.68
CA LEU A 143 -2.65 -16.89 -0.42
C LEU A 143 -1.87 -16.41 -1.66
N ARG A 144 -1.46 -17.34 -2.51
CA ARG A 144 -0.88 -17.02 -3.83
C ARG A 144 -1.82 -16.17 -4.68
N ALA A 145 -3.13 -16.41 -4.60
CA ALA A 145 -4.15 -15.62 -5.28
C ALA A 145 -4.10 -14.12 -4.91
N GLU A 146 -3.77 -13.78 -3.67
CA GLU A 146 -3.64 -12.38 -3.24
C GLU A 146 -2.47 -11.68 -3.93
N ILE A 147 -1.38 -12.40 -4.18
CA ILE A 147 -0.21 -11.88 -4.89
C ILE A 147 -0.53 -11.62 -6.37
N VAL A 148 -1.20 -12.59 -7.02
CA VAL A 148 -1.64 -12.45 -8.41
C VAL A 148 -2.67 -11.31 -8.54
N HIS A 149 -3.61 -11.21 -7.59
CA HIS A 149 -4.59 -10.12 -7.54
C HIS A 149 -3.89 -8.76 -7.43
N ALA A 150 -2.92 -8.64 -6.53
CA ALA A 150 -2.14 -7.42 -6.37
C ALA A 150 -1.46 -6.99 -7.67
N ALA A 151 -0.82 -7.93 -8.38
CA ALA A 151 -0.17 -7.67 -9.66
C ALA A 151 -1.15 -7.22 -10.75
N ARG A 152 -2.34 -7.86 -10.84
CA ARG A 152 -3.34 -7.55 -11.87
C ARG A 152 -4.13 -6.27 -11.61
N ALA A 153 -4.46 -5.98 -10.36
CA ALA A 153 -5.50 -5.01 -10.02
C ALA A 153 -5.04 -3.85 -9.13
N GLU A 154 -3.86 -3.95 -8.48
CA GLU A 154 -3.46 -2.98 -7.47
C GLU A 154 -2.23 -2.14 -7.87
N GLY A 155 -1.90 -2.09 -9.18
CA GLY A 155 -0.86 -1.20 -9.71
C GLY A 155 0.54 -1.51 -9.22
N VAL A 156 0.90 -2.79 -9.19
CA VAL A 156 2.25 -3.27 -8.89
C VAL A 156 3.18 -2.98 -10.07
N VAL A 157 4.36 -2.45 -9.79
CA VAL A 157 5.44 -2.19 -10.76
C VAL A 157 6.71 -2.92 -10.34
N HIS A 158 6.98 -2.96 -9.02
CA HIS A 158 8.15 -3.55 -8.41
C HIS A 158 7.79 -4.60 -7.37
N LEU A 159 8.73 -5.48 -7.03
CA LEU A 159 8.51 -6.52 -6.01
C LEU A 159 8.20 -5.94 -4.64
N ASP A 160 8.81 -4.81 -4.27
CA ASP A 160 8.56 -4.11 -3.01
C ASP A 160 7.13 -3.54 -2.93
N ASP A 161 6.48 -3.24 -4.07
CA ASP A 161 5.06 -2.87 -4.06
C ASP A 161 4.20 -3.96 -3.45
N VAL A 162 4.43 -5.21 -3.87
CA VAL A 162 3.69 -6.36 -3.33
C VAL A 162 3.98 -6.55 -1.84
N ILE A 163 5.26 -6.63 -1.48
CA ILE A 163 5.68 -7.04 -0.13
C ILE A 163 5.37 -5.96 0.91
N GLU A 164 5.48 -4.68 0.53
CA GLU A 164 5.32 -3.56 1.46
C GLU A 164 3.97 -2.87 1.37
N ARG A 165 3.44 -2.71 0.14
CA ARG A 165 2.29 -1.84 -0.11
C ARG A 165 1.00 -2.60 -0.34
N ARG A 166 1.06 -3.78 -0.98
CA ARG A 166 -0.13 -4.57 -1.31
C ARG A 166 -0.35 -5.74 -0.35
N THR A 167 0.68 -6.20 0.29
CA THR A 167 0.58 -7.03 1.49
C THR A 167 1.04 -6.22 2.70
N ARG A 168 1.41 -6.71 3.77
CA ARG A 168 2.12 -6.03 4.86
C ARG A 168 3.26 -6.92 5.36
N LEU A 169 3.73 -7.81 4.49
CA LEU A 169 4.75 -8.78 4.81
C LEU A 169 5.96 -8.14 5.45
N SER A 170 6.44 -7.01 4.89
CA SER A 170 7.59 -6.29 5.44
C SER A 170 7.44 -5.85 6.89
N THR A 171 6.23 -5.78 7.41
CA THR A 171 5.95 -5.40 8.81
C THR A 171 5.39 -6.53 9.65
N GLU A 172 4.99 -7.64 9.05
CA GLU A 172 4.37 -8.78 9.74
C GLU A 172 5.34 -9.94 10.01
N VAL A 173 6.47 -10.00 9.27
CA VAL A 173 7.49 -11.03 9.44
C VAL A 173 8.87 -10.44 9.73
N ARG A 174 9.67 -11.13 10.53
CA ARG A 174 10.95 -10.58 11.04
C ARG A 174 11.99 -10.35 9.96
N ASP A 175 12.01 -11.19 8.93
CA ASP A 175 12.91 -11.06 7.79
C ASP A 175 12.41 -10.05 6.73
N ARG A 176 11.33 -9.33 7.05
CA ARG A 176 10.69 -8.34 6.16
C ARG A 176 10.17 -8.95 4.85
N GLY A 177 9.91 -10.26 4.81
CA GLY A 177 9.43 -10.97 3.63
C GLY A 177 10.53 -11.37 2.65
N VAL A 178 11.79 -11.28 3.02
CA VAL A 178 12.93 -11.67 2.15
C VAL A 178 12.86 -13.15 1.77
N ALA A 179 12.47 -14.04 2.69
CA ALA A 179 12.31 -15.46 2.40
C ALA A 179 11.20 -15.75 1.37
N ALA A 180 10.12 -14.96 1.39
CA ALA A 180 9.01 -15.11 0.44
C ALA A 180 9.27 -14.44 -0.92
N ALA A 181 10.32 -13.63 -1.06
CA ALA A 181 10.55 -12.77 -2.23
C ALA A 181 10.64 -13.56 -3.55
N GLU A 182 11.26 -14.73 -3.56
CA GLU A 182 11.41 -15.55 -4.76
C GLU A 182 10.08 -16.16 -5.22
N GLU A 183 9.27 -16.68 -4.28
CA GLU A 183 7.94 -17.19 -4.59
C GLU A 183 7.03 -16.07 -5.09
N ILE A 184 7.04 -14.91 -4.42
CA ILE A 184 6.24 -13.74 -4.81
C ILE A 184 6.65 -13.26 -6.21
N ALA A 185 7.94 -13.10 -6.49
CA ALA A 185 8.42 -12.68 -7.80
C ALA A 185 7.99 -13.64 -8.92
N SER A 186 8.04 -14.95 -8.68
CA SER A 186 7.59 -15.95 -9.66
C SER A 186 6.07 -15.89 -9.94
N LEU A 187 5.26 -15.51 -8.95
CA LEU A 187 3.81 -15.32 -9.12
C LEU A 187 3.47 -14.00 -9.86
N VAL A 188 4.26 -12.96 -9.64
CA VAL A 188 4.09 -11.64 -10.26
C VAL A 188 4.59 -11.60 -11.71
N ALA A 189 5.66 -12.32 -12.00
CA ALA A 189 6.35 -12.26 -13.28
C ALA A 189 5.45 -12.51 -14.51
N PRO A 190 4.58 -13.52 -14.54
CA PRO A 190 3.66 -13.75 -15.67
C PRO A 190 2.67 -12.61 -15.88
N GLU A 191 2.26 -11.95 -14.79
CA GLU A 191 1.27 -10.88 -14.81
C GLU A 191 1.83 -9.55 -15.34
N LEU A 192 3.13 -9.29 -15.07
CA LEU A 192 3.81 -8.07 -15.44
C LEU A 192 4.77 -8.26 -16.64
N GLY A 193 4.86 -9.47 -17.19
CA GLY A 193 5.75 -9.77 -18.31
C GLY A 193 7.23 -9.68 -17.93
N TRP A 194 7.59 -10.05 -16.70
CA TRP A 194 8.98 -10.08 -16.27
C TRP A 194 9.71 -11.30 -16.81
N ASP A 195 10.88 -11.09 -17.39
CA ASP A 195 11.82 -12.13 -17.75
C ASP A 195 12.71 -12.54 -16.55
N GLU A 196 13.56 -13.53 -16.75
CA GLU A 196 14.44 -14.08 -15.71
C GLU A 196 15.42 -13.02 -15.18
N GLU A 197 15.91 -12.11 -16.03
CA GLU A 197 16.83 -11.05 -15.64
C GLU A 197 16.12 -10.01 -14.75
N ARG A 198 14.89 -9.64 -15.12
CA ARG A 198 14.05 -8.74 -14.33
C ARG A 198 13.69 -9.35 -12.97
N ILE A 199 13.27 -10.61 -12.93
CA ILE A 199 12.99 -11.33 -11.69
C ILE A 199 14.19 -11.30 -10.74
N ALA A 200 15.37 -11.68 -11.26
CA ALA A 200 16.59 -11.69 -10.47
C ALA A 200 16.98 -10.28 -10.00
N GLY A 201 16.75 -9.26 -10.83
CA GLY A 201 16.96 -7.85 -10.51
C GLY A 201 16.07 -7.38 -9.36
N GLU A 202 14.76 -7.62 -9.45
CA GLU A 202 13.78 -7.25 -8.43
C GLU A 202 14.06 -7.91 -7.07
N ILE A 203 14.41 -9.20 -7.07
CA ILE A 203 14.78 -9.92 -5.85
C ILE A 203 16.03 -9.32 -5.22
N ARG A 204 17.08 -9.03 -6.01
CA ARG A 204 18.30 -8.39 -5.51
C ARG A 204 18.02 -6.99 -4.95
N ALA A 205 17.23 -6.19 -5.67
CA ALA A 205 16.86 -4.84 -5.25
C ALA A 205 16.13 -4.87 -3.90
N TYR A 206 15.16 -5.76 -3.75
CA TYR A 206 14.43 -5.90 -2.50
C TYR A 206 15.32 -6.36 -1.33
N LYS A 207 16.15 -7.38 -1.54
CA LYS A 207 17.12 -7.85 -0.54
C LYS A 207 18.08 -6.73 -0.10
N ASN A 208 18.56 -5.92 -1.04
CA ASN A 208 19.43 -4.78 -0.76
C ASN A 208 18.71 -3.67 0.03
N LEU A 209 17.47 -3.37 -0.33
CA LEU A 209 16.62 -2.40 0.37
C LEU A 209 16.41 -2.80 1.83
N VAL A 210 16.03 -4.06 2.07
CA VAL A 210 15.84 -4.58 3.44
C VAL A 210 17.14 -4.52 4.24
N ALA A 211 18.26 -4.95 3.64
CA ALA A 211 19.57 -4.90 4.29
C ALA A 211 19.99 -3.45 4.63
N ALA A 212 19.70 -2.49 3.76
CA ALA A 212 19.98 -1.07 4.03
C ALA A 212 19.12 -0.51 5.16
N ARG A 213 17.84 -0.85 5.20
CA ARG A 213 16.92 -0.43 6.27
C ARG A 213 17.34 -0.99 7.63
N LEU A 214 17.69 -2.28 7.70
CA LEU A 214 18.18 -2.89 8.93
C LEU A 214 19.48 -2.24 9.43
N ARG A 215 20.38 -1.86 8.51
CA ARG A 215 21.57 -1.07 8.89
C ARG A 215 21.19 0.32 9.41
N GLY A 216 20.21 0.99 8.76
CA GLY A 216 19.70 2.29 9.22
C GLY A 216 19.07 2.21 10.61
N GLU A 217 18.29 1.16 10.91
CA GLU A 217 17.65 0.95 12.23
C GLU A 217 18.66 0.75 13.36
N THR A 218 19.86 0.30 13.06
CA THR A 218 20.95 0.08 14.03
C THR A 218 21.97 1.22 14.06
N ALA A 219 21.83 2.23 13.20
CA ALA A 219 22.72 3.38 13.15
C ALA A 219 22.62 4.23 14.43
N HIS A 220 23.72 4.86 14.80
CA HIS A 220 23.80 5.69 16.00
C HIS A 220 23.32 7.14 15.79
N ASP A 221 23.21 7.57 14.53
CA ASP A 221 22.79 8.91 14.14
C ASP A 221 22.10 8.91 12.77
N ASP A 222 21.36 9.99 12.47
CA ASP A 222 20.57 10.15 11.26
C ASP A 222 21.43 10.22 9.98
N VAL A 223 22.67 10.71 10.07
CA VAL A 223 23.57 10.83 8.91
C VAL A 223 24.00 9.44 8.46
N THR A 224 24.40 8.59 9.40
CA THR A 224 24.78 7.20 9.14
C THR A 224 23.58 6.39 8.63
N ALA A 225 22.39 6.60 9.22
CA ALA A 225 21.15 5.96 8.78
C ALA A 225 20.80 6.37 7.33
N ALA A 226 20.86 7.67 7.01
CA ALA A 226 20.58 8.17 5.66
C ALA A 226 21.60 7.65 4.63
N ALA A 227 22.87 7.56 4.98
CA ALA A 227 23.90 7.01 4.11
C ALA A 227 23.67 5.51 3.81
N ALA A 228 23.19 4.74 4.79
CA ALA A 228 22.85 3.33 4.60
C ALA A 228 21.71 3.15 3.61
N LEU A 229 20.69 4.02 3.64
CA LEU A 229 19.54 4.00 2.71
C LEU A 229 19.95 4.44 1.31
N ALA A 230 20.71 5.55 1.17
CA ALA A 230 21.17 6.04 -0.12
C ALA A 230 22.03 5.03 -0.88
N ALA A 231 22.75 4.17 -0.17
CA ALA A 231 23.53 3.08 -0.78
C ALA A 231 22.65 1.98 -1.40
N ALA A 232 21.39 1.84 -0.98
CA ALA A 232 20.44 0.90 -1.62
C ALA A 232 19.85 1.48 -2.90
N ASP A 233 19.52 2.79 -2.91
CA ASP A 233 18.96 3.47 -4.08
C ASP A 233 19.96 3.60 -5.24
N ALA A 234 21.28 3.62 -4.91
CA ALA A 234 22.36 3.68 -5.90
C ALA A 234 22.67 2.33 -6.58
N ALA A 235 22.07 1.22 -6.12
CA ALA A 235 22.22 -0.07 -6.80
C ALA A 235 21.45 -0.03 -8.13
N PRO A 236 22.08 -0.30 -9.28
CA PRO A 236 21.45 -0.15 -10.58
C PRO A 236 20.25 -1.12 -10.69
N THR A 237 19.07 -0.56 -10.87
CA THR A 237 17.87 -1.24 -11.37
C THR A 237 18.03 -1.34 -12.90
N HIS A 238 18.74 -2.37 -13.36
CA HIS A 238 18.80 -2.72 -14.78
C HIS A 238 17.89 -3.87 -15.05
#